data_e36b375cb6f45e08111b2dcf5be3687b
#
_entry.id   e36b375cb6f45e08111b2dcf5be3687b
#
_cell.length_a   1.000
_cell.length_b   1.000
_cell.length_c   1.000
_cell.angle_alpha   90.00
_cell.angle_beta   90.00
_cell.angle_gamma   90.00
#
_symmetry.space_group_name_H-M   'P 1'
#
loop_
_entity.id
_entity.type
_entity.pdbx_description
1 polymer ?
#
loop_
_entity_poly.entity_id
_entity_poly.type
_entity_poly.pdbx_seq_one_letter_code
_entity_poly.pdbx_strand_id
1 'polypeptide(L)'
;GDVYKRQIYPFDEWQVWEIDSLIGMSRYKEGLEVYQNTEKLLFDEMGVAPSERLLKRFKLMGERTSQAAGALSDIKERLREKEAAVGAYFCPFPSFVDIYHVFSRMVERSGLSVFVMLCTLDYKADHVSEEKEREKSELLRQAIQSSIRKGDFYTRYNVRQYIVMLIEISQENCPICLLYTSPSP
;
A
#
# COMPACT_ATOMS: atom_id res chain seq x y z
N GLY A 1 25.92 -3.91 -8.49
CA GLY A 1 24.72 -3.91 -7.65
C GLY A 1 24.76 -2.89 -6.51
N ASP A 2 25.96 -2.46 -6.05
CA ASP A 2 26.09 -1.61 -4.85
C ASP A 2 26.02 -0.10 -5.10
N VAL A 3 26.12 0.34 -6.34
CA VAL A 3 26.09 1.77 -6.66
C VAL A 3 24.66 2.34 -6.55
N TYR A 4 23.65 1.56 -6.88
CA TYR A 4 22.24 1.96 -6.77
C TYR A 4 21.75 2.06 -5.33
N LYS A 5 22.24 1.21 -4.43
CA LYS A 5 21.90 1.28 -3.01
C LYS A 5 22.39 2.56 -2.33
N ARG A 6 23.54 3.12 -2.77
CA ARG A 6 24.11 4.34 -2.18
C ARG A 6 23.41 5.64 -2.59
N GLN A 7 22.69 5.67 -3.73
CA GLN A 7 21.99 6.87 -4.21
C GLN A 7 20.57 7.02 -3.63
N ILE A 8 19.95 5.95 -3.15
CA ILE A 8 18.60 5.97 -2.57
C ILE A 8 18.63 6.33 -1.07
N TYR A 9 19.72 6.03 -0.38
CA TYR A 9 19.87 6.23 1.06
C TYR A 9 19.87 7.69 1.55
N PRO A 10 20.42 8.70 0.85
CA PRO A 10 20.43 10.06 1.37
C PRO A 10 19.04 10.70 1.46
N PHE A 11 18.10 10.33 0.60
CA PHE A 11 16.75 10.92 0.62
C PHE A 11 15.93 10.43 1.84
N ASP A 12 16.08 9.18 2.20
CA ASP A 12 15.39 8.57 3.33
C ASP A 12 15.98 9.00 4.69
N GLU A 13 17.26 9.33 4.74
CA GLU A 13 17.95 9.72 6.00
C GLU A 13 17.44 11.06 6.54
N TRP A 14 17.19 12.05 5.69
CA TRP A 14 16.69 13.36 6.13
C TRP A 14 15.28 13.25 6.74
N GLN A 15 14.40 12.52 6.09
CA GLN A 15 13.05 12.28 6.58
C GLN A 15 13.05 11.44 7.86
N VAL A 16 13.96 10.48 7.95
CA VAL A 16 14.15 9.70 9.19
C VAL A 16 14.57 10.61 10.34
N TRP A 17 15.49 11.55 10.14
CA TRP A 17 15.92 12.50 11.18
C TRP A 17 14.83 13.51 11.53
N GLU A 18 14.10 13.99 10.56
CA GLU A 18 12.95 14.88 10.78
C GLU A 18 11.88 14.18 11.62
N ILE A 19 11.51 12.96 11.25
CA ILE A 19 10.56 12.14 12.02
C ILE A 19 11.09 11.85 13.42
N ASP A 20 12.37 11.50 13.60
CA ASP A 20 12.97 11.27 14.91
C ASP A 20 12.92 12.53 15.80
N SER A 21 13.15 13.69 15.21
CA SER A 21 13.02 14.98 15.91
C SER A 21 11.58 15.24 16.36
N LEU A 22 10.61 14.97 15.49
CA LEU A 22 9.18 15.11 15.81
C LEU A 22 8.72 14.11 16.88
N ILE A 23 9.22 12.87 16.82
CA ILE A 23 8.98 11.87 17.88
C ILE A 23 9.56 12.34 19.22
N GLY A 24 10.78 12.87 19.24
CA GLY A 24 11.42 13.44 20.45
C GLY A 24 10.63 14.60 21.07
N MET A 25 9.95 15.38 20.25
CA MET A 25 9.04 16.46 20.67
C MET A 25 7.61 15.98 20.97
N SER A 26 7.30 14.69 20.90
CA SER A 26 5.95 14.11 21.02
C SER A 26 4.95 14.61 19.98
N ARG A 27 5.42 15.15 18.85
CA ARG A 27 4.61 15.66 17.73
C ARG A 27 4.28 14.55 16.72
N TYR A 28 3.66 13.47 17.20
CA TYR A 28 3.44 12.26 16.43
C TYR A 28 2.57 12.44 15.18
N LYS A 29 1.57 13.33 15.24
CA LYS A 29 0.70 13.62 14.08
C LYS A 29 1.49 14.20 12.92
N GLU A 30 2.33 15.15 13.19
CA GLU A 30 3.18 15.80 12.18
C GLU A 30 4.22 14.80 11.63
N GLY A 31 4.79 13.97 12.51
CA GLY A 31 5.66 12.88 12.06
C GLY A 31 4.96 11.88 11.12
N LEU A 32 3.69 11.59 11.35
CA LEU A 32 2.88 10.76 10.44
C LEU A 32 2.63 11.45 9.10
N GLU A 33 2.40 12.77 9.07
CA GLU A 33 2.26 13.54 7.84
C GLU A 33 3.56 13.54 7.02
N VAL A 34 4.71 13.72 7.67
CA VAL A 34 6.04 13.61 7.03
C VAL A 34 6.22 12.20 6.45
N TYR A 35 5.87 11.16 7.19
CA TYR A 35 5.94 9.78 6.71
C TYR A 35 5.08 9.56 5.46
N GLN A 36 3.80 9.98 5.49
CA GLN A 36 2.87 9.81 4.37
C GLN A 36 3.34 10.54 3.11
N ASN A 37 3.85 11.77 3.28
CA ASN A 37 4.40 12.55 2.18
C ASN A 37 5.65 11.87 1.58
N THR A 38 6.51 11.33 2.43
CA THR A 38 7.71 10.60 2.02
C THR A 38 7.36 9.30 1.32
N GLU A 39 6.41 8.54 1.86
CA GLU A 39 5.93 7.30 1.24
C GLU A 39 5.38 7.58 -0.17
N LYS A 40 4.55 8.61 -0.31
CA LYS A 40 4.00 9.02 -1.60
C LYS A 40 5.11 9.40 -2.59
N LEU A 41 6.08 10.20 -2.16
CA LEU A 41 7.21 10.60 -2.99
C LEU A 41 8.05 9.40 -3.44
N LEU A 42 8.36 8.48 -2.54
CA LEU A 42 9.11 7.26 -2.84
C LEU A 42 8.36 6.38 -3.87
N PHE A 43 7.04 6.25 -3.75
CA PHE A 43 6.24 5.49 -4.69
C PHE A 43 6.06 6.21 -6.04
N ASP A 44 5.71 7.50 -6.01
CA ASP A 44 5.33 8.25 -7.22
C ASP A 44 6.54 8.64 -8.07
N GLU A 45 7.67 9.00 -7.44
CA GLU A 45 8.85 9.46 -8.16
C GLU A 45 9.92 8.38 -8.34
N MET A 46 10.09 7.51 -7.37
CA MET A 46 11.19 6.55 -7.36
C MET A 46 10.74 5.09 -7.57
N GLY A 47 9.45 4.80 -7.44
CA GLY A 47 8.91 3.45 -7.58
C GLY A 47 9.44 2.45 -6.54
N VAL A 48 9.88 2.93 -5.37
CA VAL A 48 10.46 2.11 -4.31
C VAL A 48 9.60 2.13 -3.04
N ALA A 49 9.63 1.03 -2.29
CA ALA A 49 8.97 0.95 -1.01
C ALA A 49 9.74 1.72 0.08
N PRO A 50 9.06 2.23 1.13
CA PRO A 50 9.70 2.82 2.29
C PRO A 50 10.70 1.86 2.95
N SER A 51 11.80 2.40 3.48
CA SER A 51 12.79 1.61 4.17
C SER A 51 12.26 1.00 5.48
N GLU A 52 12.90 -0.06 5.96
CA GLU A 52 12.59 -0.62 7.29
C GLU A 52 12.70 0.42 8.41
N ARG A 53 13.61 1.39 8.26
CA ARG A 53 13.83 2.46 9.24
C ARG A 53 12.62 3.38 9.32
N LEU A 54 12.04 3.77 8.19
CA LEU A 54 10.81 4.54 8.11
C LEU A 54 9.60 3.76 8.64
N LEU A 55 9.48 2.48 8.28
CA LEU A 55 8.41 1.61 8.74
C LEU A 55 8.37 1.44 10.26
N LYS A 56 9.55 1.28 10.90
CA LYS A 56 9.66 1.20 12.37
C LYS A 56 9.14 2.47 13.05
N ARG A 57 9.43 3.64 12.48
CA ARG A 57 8.97 4.93 13.00
C ARG A 57 7.48 5.12 12.83
N PHE A 58 6.95 4.73 11.68
CA PHE A 58 5.51 4.72 11.44
C PHE A 58 4.76 3.89 12.50
N LYS A 59 5.22 2.67 12.78
CA LYS A 59 4.63 1.83 13.83
C LYS A 59 4.70 2.49 15.20
N LEU A 60 5.86 3.00 15.58
CA LEU A 60 6.06 3.69 16.86
C LEU A 60 5.14 4.91 17.01
N MET A 61 5.01 5.74 15.98
CA MET A 61 4.13 6.92 16.00
C MET A 61 2.65 6.51 16.08
N GLY A 62 2.26 5.45 15.36
CA GLY A 62 0.91 4.90 15.40
C GLY A 62 0.53 4.42 16.81
N GLU A 63 1.40 3.66 17.47
CA GLU A 63 1.21 3.20 18.85
C GLU A 63 1.06 4.38 19.84
N ARG A 64 1.93 5.37 19.74
CA ARG A 64 1.92 6.56 20.60
C ARG A 64 0.70 7.45 20.37
N THR A 65 0.28 7.61 19.12
CA THR A 65 -0.93 8.37 18.78
C THR A 65 -2.17 7.66 19.30
N SER A 66 -2.23 6.34 19.26
CA SER A 66 -3.34 5.55 19.78
C SER A 66 -3.47 5.64 21.30
N GLN A 67 -2.36 5.72 22.03
CA GLN A 67 -2.36 5.90 23.49
C GLN A 67 -2.89 7.27 23.92
N ALA A 68 -2.78 8.29 23.06
CA ALA A 68 -3.27 9.65 23.35
C ALA A 68 -4.76 9.87 23.04
N ALA A 69 -5.44 8.92 22.40
CA ALA A 69 -6.85 9.04 22.02
C ALA A 69 -7.78 8.63 23.18
N GLY A 70 -8.27 9.60 23.92
CA GLY A 70 -8.89 9.41 25.24
C GLY A 70 -10.36 9.02 25.32
N ALA A 71 -11.15 8.95 24.24
CA ALA A 71 -12.58 8.62 24.35
C ALA A 71 -13.02 7.53 23.34
N LEU A 72 -13.90 6.63 23.80
CA LEU A 72 -14.49 5.57 22.96
C LEU A 72 -15.21 6.13 21.72
N SER A 73 -15.80 7.31 21.84
CA SER A 73 -16.42 8.06 20.74
C SER A 73 -15.41 8.41 19.65
N ASP A 74 -14.22 8.86 20.05
CA ASP A 74 -13.14 9.24 19.12
C ASP A 74 -12.56 8.02 18.39
N ILE A 75 -12.48 6.88 19.11
CA ILE A 75 -12.07 5.61 18.52
C ILE A 75 -13.10 5.16 17.49
N LYS A 76 -14.40 5.18 17.84
CA LYS A 76 -15.48 4.81 16.91
C LYS A 76 -15.51 5.69 15.66
N GLU A 77 -15.31 7.02 15.83
CA GLU A 77 -15.28 7.96 14.71
C GLU A 77 -14.09 7.70 13.78
N ARG A 78 -12.92 7.38 14.34
CA ARG A 78 -11.72 7.04 13.56
C ARG A 78 -11.82 5.70 12.82
N LEU A 79 -12.56 4.73 13.41
CA LEU A 79 -12.81 3.44 12.78
C LEU A 79 -13.92 3.49 11.72
N ARG A 80 -14.70 4.58 11.69
CA ARG A 80 -15.76 4.73 10.71
C ARG A 80 -15.17 5.05 9.35
N GLU A 81 -15.51 4.27 8.35
CA GLU A 81 -15.24 4.61 6.95
C GLU A 81 -15.96 5.94 6.60
N LYS A 82 -15.22 6.98 6.26
CA LYS A 82 -15.77 8.34 6.02
C LYS A 82 -16.57 8.44 4.71
N GLU A 83 -16.32 7.55 3.77
CA GLU A 83 -17.02 7.50 2.49
C GLU A 83 -17.45 6.06 2.19
N ALA A 84 -18.57 5.90 1.50
CA ALA A 84 -19.00 4.61 1.00
C ALA A 84 -17.97 4.14 -0.06
N ALA A 85 -16.99 3.35 0.37
CA ALA A 85 -15.96 2.84 -0.51
C ALA A 85 -16.60 2.00 -1.63
N VAL A 86 -16.32 2.37 -2.86
CA VAL A 86 -16.71 1.64 -4.06
C VAL A 86 -15.54 0.74 -4.47
N GLY A 87 -15.80 -0.56 -4.66
CA GLY A 87 -14.79 -1.53 -5.07
C GLY A 87 -13.83 -1.92 -3.94
N ALA A 88 -12.69 -2.50 -4.30
CA ALA A 88 -11.70 -3.01 -3.37
C ALA A 88 -11.01 -1.93 -2.54
N TYR A 89 -10.51 -2.34 -1.38
CA TYR A 89 -9.82 -1.45 -0.47
C TYR A 89 -8.34 -1.26 -0.89
N PHE A 90 -7.98 -0.03 -1.23
CA PHE A 90 -6.59 0.36 -1.45
C PHE A 90 -5.92 0.64 -0.11
N CYS A 91 -4.76 0.04 0.13
CA CYS A 91 -3.96 0.34 1.30
C CYS A 91 -2.46 0.45 0.94
N PRO A 92 -1.68 1.21 1.72
CA PRO A 92 -0.23 1.22 1.60
C PRO A 92 0.36 -0.18 1.79
N PHE A 93 1.48 -0.46 1.14
CA PHE A 93 2.12 -1.78 1.17
C PHE A 93 2.39 -2.30 2.61
N PRO A 94 2.86 -1.49 3.57
CA PRO A 94 3.02 -1.97 4.95
C PRO A 94 1.71 -2.43 5.59
N SER A 95 0.63 -1.67 5.37
CA SER A 95 -0.70 -2.05 5.86
C SER A 95 -1.22 -3.32 5.18
N PHE A 96 -0.93 -3.47 3.89
CA PHE A 96 -1.24 -4.70 3.14
C PHE A 96 -0.54 -5.93 3.75
N VAL A 97 0.73 -5.81 4.13
CA VAL A 97 1.48 -6.87 4.79
C VAL A 97 0.86 -7.25 6.14
N ASP A 98 0.47 -6.25 6.94
CA ASP A 98 -0.19 -6.50 8.23
C ASP A 98 -1.55 -7.20 8.03
N ILE A 99 -2.35 -6.75 7.06
CA ILE A 99 -3.61 -7.38 6.68
C ILE A 99 -3.37 -8.83 6.22
N TYR A 100 -2.39 -9.06 5.35
CA TYR A 100 -2.02 -10.40 4.90
C TYR A 100 -1.70 -11.33 6.06
N HIS A 101 -0.92 -10.88 7.04
CA HIS A 101 -0.60 -11.68 8.22
C HIS A 101 -1.84 -12.02 9.05
N VAL A 102 -2.79 -11.08 9.18
CA VAL A 102 -4.05 -11.33 9.88
C VAL A 102 -4.85 -12.42 9.14
N PHE A 103 -5.02 -12.28 7.83
CA PHE A 103 -5.76 -13.25 7.03
C PHE A 103 -5.08 -14.61 6.97
N SER A 104 -3.74 -14.68 6.90
CA SER A 104 -3.00 -15.95 6.96
C SER A 104 -3.32 -16.73 8.24
N ARG A 105 -3.39 -16.06 9.39
CA ARG A 105 -3.79 -16.68 10.66
C ARG A 105 -5.27 -17.10 10.68
N MET A 106 -6.13 -16.34 10.01
CA MET A 106 -7.55 -16.69 9.90
C MET A 106 -7.75 -17.94 9.02
N VAL A 107 -7.02 -18.05 7.91
CA VAL A 107 -7.05 -19.20 7.00
C VAL A 107 -6.73 -20.50 7.73
N GLU A 108 -5.69 -20.51 8.57
CA GLU A 108 -5.30 -21.68 9.37
C GLU A 108 -6.43 -22.18 10.30
N ARG A 109 -7.30 -21.28 10.75
CA ARG A 109 -8.38 -21.60 11.70
C ARG A 109 -9.73 -21.87 11.07
N SER A 110 -10.04 -21.17 9.98
CA SER A 110 -11.39 -21.13 9.40
C SER A 110 -11.53 -21.90 8.09
N GLY A 111 -10.42 -22.31 7.48
CA GLY A 111 -10.42 -22.92 6.15
C GLY A 111 -10.79 -21.97 5.01
N LEU A 112 -10.83 -20.66 5.27
CA LEU A 112 -11.02 -19.64 4.25
C LEU A 112 -9.90 -19.72 3.21
N SER A 113 -10.21 -19.45 1.95
CA SER A 113 -9.21 -19.34 0.90
C SER A 113 -8.82 -17.88 0.66
N VAL A 114 -7.53 -17.62 0.57
CA VAL A 114 -6.96 -16.32 0.24
C VAL A 114 -6.02 -16.51 -0.95
N PHE A 115 -6.22 -15.70 -1.98
CA PHE A 115 -5.35 -15.69 -3.15
C PHE A 115 -4.62 -14.36 -3.23
N VAL A 116 -3.31 -14.43 -3.48
CA VAL A 116 -2.48 -13.24 -3.72
C VAL A 116 -2.05 -13.25 -5.18
N MET A 117 -2.30 -12.17 -5.89
CA MET A 117 -1.96 -11.99 -7.30
C MET A 117 -1.03 -10.80 -7.47
N LEU A 118 -0.06 -10.94 -8.35
CA LEU A 118 0.79 -9.86 -8.82
C LEU A 118 0.30 -9.41 -10.21
N CYS A 119 -0.21 -8.19 -10.30
CA CYS A 119 -0.57 -7.56 -11.56
C CYS A 119 0.61 -6.72 -12.04
N THR A 120 1.11 -6.99 -13.24
CA THR A 120 2.27 -6.31 -13.81
C THR A 120 1.90 -5.67 -15.14
N LEU A 121 2.27 -4.40 -15.32
CA LEU A 121 2.20 -3.73 -16.62
C LEU A 121 3.37 -4.23 -17.48
N ASP A 122 3.05 -4.91 -18.56
CA ASP A 122 4.01 -5.33 -19.56
C ASP A 122 4.02 -4.34 -20.75
N TYR A 123 5.20 -3.85 -21.10
CA TYR A 123 5.40 -2.97 -22.23
C TYR A 123 6.13 -3.70 -23.35
N LYS A 124 5.49 -3.81 -24.48
CA LYS A 124 6.11 -4.37 -25.69
C LYS A 124 7.12 -3.44 -26.37
N ALA A 125 7.28 -2.21 -25.86
CA ALA A 125 8.17 -1.19 -26.44
C ALA A 125 9.28 -0.84 -25.47
N ASP A 126 10.51 -0.77 -25.96
CA ASP A 126 11.73 -0.54 -25.16
C ASP A 126 11.84 0.86 -24.52
N HIS A 127 11.02 1.83 -24.94
CA HIS A 127 11.04 3.19 -24.40
C HIS A 127 9.62 3.73 -24.18
N VAL A 128 9.12 3.60 -22.99
CA VAL A 128 7.92 4.30 -22.53
C VAL A 128 8.37 5.48 -21.67
N SER A 129 7.86 6.70 -21.95
CA SER A 129 8.14 7.85 -21.10
C SER A 129 7.52 7.64 -19.71
N GLU A 130 8.17 8.19 -18.66
CA GLU A 130 7.69 8.09 -17.27
C GLU A 130 6.25 8.57 -17.13
N GLU A 131 5.87 9.60 -17.86
CA GLU A 131 4.50 10.14 -17.83
C GLU A 131 3.46 9.12 -18.33
N LYS A 132 3.76 8.45 -19.45
CA LYS A 132 2.90 7.38 -19.98
C LYS A 132 2.86 6.16 -19.06
N GLU A 133 3.95 5.89 -18.36
CA GLU A 133 4.03 4.82 -17.38
C GLU A 133 3.13 5.09 -16.18
N ARG A 134 3.15 6.32 -15.65
CA ARG A 134 2.26 6.77 -14.58
C ARG A 134 0.79 6.72 -14.99
N GLU A 135 0.47 7.20 -16.19
CA GLU A 135 -0.89 7.15 -16.73
C GLU A 135 -1.42 5.72 -16.81
N LYS A 136 -0.63 4.81 -17.38
CA LYS A 136 -0.99 3.38 -17.47
C LYS A 136 -1.10 2.72 -16.09
N SER A 137 -0.21 3.08 -15.16
CA SER A 137 -0.28 2.60 -13.78
C SER A 137 -1.60 3.03 -13.13
N GLU A 138 -2.03 4.26 -13.33
CA GLU A 138 -3.30 4.75 -12.78
C GLU A 138 -4.51 4.07 -13.42
N LEU A 139 -4.48 3.82 -14.73
CA LEU A 139 -5.52 3.05 -15.42
C LEU A 139 -5.60 1.61 -14.86
N LEU A 140 -4.45 0.96 -14.63
CA LEU A 140 -4.43 -0.36 -13.99
C LEU A 140 -5.02 -0.30 -12.57
N ARG A 141 -4.68 0.71 -11.79
CA ARG A 141 -5.25 0.91 -10.44
C ARG A 141 -6.77 1.01 -10.48
N GLN A 142 -7.31 1.83 -11.38
CA GLN A 142 -8.76 2.01 -11.57
C GLN A 142 -9.43 0.71 -12.02
N ALA A 143 -8.82 -0.01 -12.95
CA ALA A 143 -9.30 -1.30 -13.41
C ALA A 143 -9.36 -2.32 -12.26
N ILE A 144 -8.30 -2.42 -11.46
CA ILE A 144 -8.29 -3.28 -10.27
C ILE A 144 -9.41 -2.89 -9.32
N GLN A 145 -9.50 -1.61 -8.95
CA GLN A 145 -10.50 -1.12 -8.00
C GLN A 145 -11.94 -1.41 -8.43
N SER A 146 -12.24 -1.30 -9.73
CA SER A 146 -13.58 -1.52 -10.27
C SER A 146 -13.90 -3.00 -10.52
N SER A 147 -12.89 -3.85 -10.70
CA SER A 147 -13.07 -5.26 -11.09
C SER A 147 -13.17 -6.22 -9.91
N ILE A 148 -12.64 -5.86 -8.75
CA ILE A 148 -12.61 -6.70 -7.56
C ILE A 148 -13.55 -6.18 -6.48
N ARG A 149 -13.97 -7.08 -5.57
CA ARG A 149 -15.07 -6.82 -4.63
C ARG A 149 -14.64 -5.89 -3.49
N LYS A 150 -15.62 -5.27 -2.85
CA LYS A 150 -15.42 -4.40 -1.67
C LYS A 150 -14.65 -5.05 -0.51
N GLY A 151 -14.73 -6.37 -0.37
CA GLY A 151 -14.01 -7.13 0.66
C GLY A 151 -12.58 -7.50 0.30
N ASP A 152 -12.14 -7.24 -0.93
CA ASP A 152 -10.79 -7.53 -1.40
C ASP A 152 -9.87 -6.33 -1.17
N PHE A 153 -8.55 -6.59 -1.17
CA PHE A 153 -7.52 -5.59 -0.88
C PHE A 153 -6.53 -5.50 -2.02
N TYR A 154 -6.02 -4.31 -2.26
CA TYR A 154 -4.90 -4.15 -3.19
C TYR A 154 -3.96 -3.05 -2.73
N THR A 155 -2.71 -3.17 -3.17
CA THR A 155 -1.65 -2.22 -2.89
C THR A 155 -0.80 -1.99 -4.13
N ARG A 156 -0.19 -0.83 -4.21
CA ARG A 156 0.84 -0.54 -5.18
C ARG A 156 2.18 -1.05 -4.65
N TYR A 157 2.82 -1.94 -5.41
CA TYR A 157 4.15 -2.45 -5.07
C TYR A 157 5.27 -1.57 -5.66
N ASN A 158 5.08 -1.16 -6.91
CA ASN A 158 5.89 -0.16 -7.60
C ASN A 158 5.08 0.46 -8.75
N VAL A 159 5.71 1.31 -9.56
CA VAL A 159 5.05 2.00 -10.68
C VAL A 159 4.38 1.05 -11.68
N ARG A 160 4.92 -0.16 -11.84
CA ARG A 160 4.44 -1.16 -12.81
C ARG A 160 3.65 -2.29 -12.19
N GLN A 161 3.62 -2.39 -10.85
CA GLN A 161 3.12 -3.58 -10.18
C GLN A 161 2.15 -3.25 -9.06
N TYR A 162 1.05 -3.99 -9.05
CA TYR A 162 0.10 -4.01 -7.95
C TYR A 162 -0.02 -5.43 -7.41
N ILE A 163 -0.19 -5.53 -6.10
CA ILE A 163 -0.50 -6.80 -5.43
C ILE A 163 -1.97 -6.73 -5.01
N VAL A 164 -2.70 -7.78 -5.34
CA VAL A 164 -4.12 -7.93 -5.04
C VAL A 164 -4.31 -9.15 -4.15
N MET A 165 -5.12 -9.00 -3.10
CA MET A 165 -5.51 -10.08 -2.22
C MET A 165 -7.02 -10.30 -2.32
N LEU A 166 -7.41 -11.48 -2.77
CA LEU A 166 -8.78 -11.92 -2.94
C LEU A 166 -9.16 -12.87 -1.81
N ILE A 167 -10.29 -12.62 -1.16
CA ILE A 167 -10.75 -13.36 -0.01
C ILE A 167 -11.98 -14.19 -0.38
N GLU A 168 -12.03 -15.44 0.08
CA GLU A 168 -13.17 -16.35 -0.15
C GLU A 168 -13.52 -16.55 -1.62
N ILE A 169 -12.52 -16.67 -2.48
CA ILE A 169 -12.72 -17.03 -3.89
C ILE A 169 -12.43 -18.51 -4.07
N SER A 170 -13.31 -19.21 -4.81
CA SER A 170 -12.97 -20.56 -5.30
C SER A 170 -11.88 -20.44 -6.36
N GLN A 171 -11.00 -21.44 -6.41
CA GLN A 171 -9.91 -21.50 -7.39
C GLN A 171 -10.41 -21.39 -8.83
N GLU A 172 -11.64 -21.81 -9.11
CA GLU A 172 -12.29 -21.73 -10.42
C GLU A 172 -12.63 -20.29 -10.84
N ASN A 173 -12.91 -19.40 -9.89
CA ASN A 173 -13.26 -18.01 -10.16
C ASN A 173 -12.05 -17.06 -10.19
N CYS A 174 -10.88 -17.52 -9.78
CA CYS A 174 -9.65 -16.73 -9.81
C CYS A 174 -9.24 -16.28 -11.22
N PRO A 175 -9.33 -17.10 -12.29
CA PRO A 175 -9.03 -16.68 -13.66
C PRO A 175 -9.95 -15.62 -14.23
N ILE A 176 -11.20 -15.56 -13.78
CA ILE A 176 -12.19 -14.59 -14.28
C ILE A 176 -11.78 -13.17 -13.91
N CYS A 177 -11.18 -12.97 -12.74
CA CYS A 177 -10.65 -11.67 -12.31
C CYS A 177 -9.43 -11.23 -13.15
N LEU A 178 -8.70 -12.16 -13.77
CA LEU A 178 -7.52 -11.88 -14.58
C LEU A 178 -7.85 -11.49 -16.03
N LEU A 179 -8.98 -11.97 -16.57
CA LEU A 179 -9.33 -11.79 -17.98
C LEU A 179 -9.83 -10.36 -18.31
N TYR A 180 -10.20 -9.56 -17.31
CA TYR A 180 -10.70 -8.19 -17.51
C TYR A 180 -9.62 -7.11 -17.56
N THR A 181 -8.35 -7.44 -17.37
CA THR A 181 -7.24 -6.49 -17.27
C THR A 181 -6.37 -6.38 -18.52
N SER A 182 -6.73 -7.04 -19.62
CA SER A 182 -6.05 -6.86 -20.90
C SER A 182 -6.78 -5.78 -21.71
N PRO A 183 -6.27 -4.54 -21.81
CA PRO A 183 -6.79 -3.61 -22.81
C PRO A 183 -6.44 -4.21 -24.18
N SER A 184 -7.47 -4.52 -24.93
CA SER A 184 -7.35 -4.85 -26.35
C SER A 184 -6.65 -3.71 -27.10
N PRO A 185 -5.85 -3.99 -28.11
CA PRO A 185 -5.02 -3.01 -28.83
C PRO A 185 -5.87 -1.92 -29.51
#